data_af507c55585024b8387b14f5dac90185
#
_entry.id   af507c55585024b8387b14f5dac90185
#
_cell.length_a   1.000
_cell.length_b   1.000
_cell.length_c   1.000
_cell.angle_alpha   90.00
_cell.angle_beta   90.00
_cell.angle_gamma   90.00
#
_symmetry.space_group_name_H-M   'P 1'
#
loop_
_entity.id
_entity.type
_entity.pdbx_description
1 polymer ?
#
loop_
_entity_poly.entity_id
_entity_poly.type
_entity_poly.pdbx_seq_one_letter_code
_entity_poly.pdbx_strand_id
1 'polypeptide(L)'
;MLRRISLTALLITIAMPGYTQTDTGEEWRKQIVIRLSATKRFPLEARGHTGTAKVGFVLDRRGRLVSHWLEESTGNHTLDVESLAIVERAQPFPIPPSELDETHLRMSAPFVFAARPAHQLRDGPDIGKIKEIFQGEAQVDTKMRSICRGC
;
A
#
# COMPACT_ATOMS: atom_id res chain seq x y z
N MET A 1 -75.31 -13.27 -20.53
CA MET A 1 -73.93 -13.73 -20.94
C MET A 1 -72.91 -12.82 -20.29
N LEU A 2 -72.39 -13.19 -19.12
CA LEU A 2 -71.35 -12.42 -18.39
C LEU A 2 -69.98 -12.99 -18.75
N ARG A 3 -69.14 -12.19 -19.45
CA ARG A 3 -67.72 -12.51 -19.70
C ARG A 3 -66.92 -12.18 -18.45
N ARG A 4 -66.38 -13.22 -17.79
CA ARG A 4 -65.44 -13.10 -16.68
C ARG A 4 -64.06 -12.76 -17.28
N ILE A 5 -63.55 -11.57 -17.00
CA ILE A 5 -62.19 -11.16 -17.32
C ILE A 5 -61.31 -11.57 -16.12
N SER A 6 -60.50 -12.63 -16.30
CA SER A 6 -59.44 -13.02 -15.32
C SER A 6 -58.25 -12.09 -15.43
N LEU A 7 -58.03 -11.28 -14.42
CA LEU A 7 -56.81 -10.46 -14.27
C LEU A 7 -55.75 -11.33 -13.63
N THR A 8 -54.82 -11.88 -14.44
CA THR A 8 -53.61 -12.54 -13.93
C THR A 8 -52.58 -11.47 -13.58
N ALA A 9 -52.40 -11.21 -12.31
CA ALA A 9 -51.36 -10.34 -11.78
C ALA A 9 -50.01 -11.02 -11.97
N LEU A 10 -49.16 -10.49 -12.88
CA LEU A 10 -47.78 -10.90 -13.06
C LEU A 10 -46.93 -10.27 -11.95
N LEU A 11 -46.55 -11.05 -10.95
CA LEU A 11 -45.58 -10.65 -9.91
C LEU A 11 -44.17 -10.66 -10.49
N ILE A 12 -43.68 -9.47 -10.87
CA ILE A 12 -42.26 -9.28 -11.22
C ILE A 12 -41.47 -9.20 -9.94
N THR A 13 -40.79 -10.30 -9.58
CA THR A 13 -39.75 -10.32 -8.53
C THR A 13 -38.52 -9.63 -9.06
N ILE A 14 -38.29 -8.39 -8.64
CA ILE A 14 -37.04 -7.67 -8.88
C ILE A 14 -36.00 -8.30 -7.96
N ALA A 15 -35.14 -9.16 -8.53
CA ALA A 15 -33.95 -9.67 -7.84
C ALA A 15 -33.02 -8.47 -7.62
N MET A 16 -32.98 -7.94 -6.40
CA MET A 16 -31.96 -6.97 -5.98
C MET A 16 -30.60 -7.63 -6.09
N PRO A 17 -29.62 -7.05 -6.83
CA PRO A 17 -28.23 -7.53 -6.76
C PRO A 17 -27.79 -7.38 -5.30
N GLY A 18 -27.42 -8.50 -4.69
CA GLY A 18 -26.84 -8.50 -3.35
C GLY A 18 -25.61 -7.61 -3.35
N TYR A 19 -25.65 -6.51 -2.63
CA TYR A 19 -24.48 -5.73 -2.30
C TYR A 19 -23.56 -6.66 -1.49
N THR A 20 -22.46 -7.09 -2.08
CA THR A 20 -21.39 -7.74 -1.34
C THR A 20 -20.89 -6.72 -0.33
N GLN A 21 -21.25 -6.90 0.94
CA GLN A 21 -20.65 -6.16 2.03
C GLN A 21 -19.17 -6.51 2.00
N THR A 22 -18.36 -5.59 1.50
CA THR A 22 -16.91 -5.67 1.64
C THR A 22 -16.67 -5.68 3.14
N ASP A 23 -16.05 -6.75 3.65
CA ASP A 23 -15.75 -6.86 5.08
C ASP A 23 -14.88 -5.65 5.46
N THR A 24 -15.46 -4.73 6.21
CA THR A 24 -14.82 -3.50 6.67
C THR A 24 -13.53 -3.80 7.43
N GLY A 25 -13.45 -4.96 8.07
CA GLY A 25 -12.24 -5.45 8.74
C GLY A 25 -11.12 -5.82 7.77
N GLU A 26 -11.43 -6.42 6.60
CA GLU A 26 -10.41 -6.70 5.57
C GLU A 26 -9.85 -5.43 4.97
N GLU A 27 -10.70 -4.46 4.65
CA GLU A 27 -10.24 -3.18 4.08
C GLU A 27 -9.36 -2.43 5.07
N TRP A 28 -9.73 -2.40 6.35
CA TRP A 28 -8.90 -1.83 7.40
C TRP A 28 -7.53 -2.53 7.51
N ARG A 29 -7.48 -3.86 7.46
CA ARG A 29 -6.21 -4.62 7.46
C ARG A 29 -5.35 -4.29 6.25
N LYS A 30 -5.93 -4.14 5.06
CA LYS A 30 -5.21 -3.71 3.85
C LYS A 30 -4.56 -2.35 4.04
N GLN A 31 -5.27 -1.39 4.62
CA GLN A 31 -4.72 -0.06 4.90
C GLN A 31 -3.54 -0.11 5.87
N ILE A 32 -3.60 -0.99 6.89
CA ILE A 32 -2.46 -1.23 7.79
C ILE A 32 -1.26 -1.78 7.02
N VAL A 33 -1.45 -2.80 6.17
CA VAL A 33 -0.38 -3.40 5.37
C VAL A 33 0.26 -2.36 4.43
N ILE A 34 -0.55 -1.53 3.76
CA ILE A 34 -0.06 -0.45 2.91
C ILE A 34 0.81 0.51 3.72
N ARG A 35 0.38 0.90 4.92
CA ARG A 35 1.10 1.83 5.79
C ARG A 35 2.41 1.25 6.28
N LEU A 36 2.43 0.00 6.74
CA LEU A 36 3.64 -0.71 7.13
C LEU A 36 4.62 -0.81 5.96
N SER A 37 4.13 -1.12 4.76
CA SER A 37 4.96 -1.22 3.56
C SER A 37 5.58 0.11 3.17
N ALA A 38 4.85 1.22 3.31
CA ALA A 38 5.33 2.57 3.01
C ALA A 38 6.44 3.05 3.97
N THR A 39 6.46 2.53 5.20
CA THR A 39 7.46 2.88 6.22
C THR A 39 8.66 1.95 6.26
N LYS A 40 8.63 0.87 5.48
CA LYS A 40 9.71 -0.12 5.41
C LYS A 40 10.97 0.49 4.83
N ARG A 41 12.09 0.34 5.55
CA ARG A 41 13.43 0.73 5.10
C ARG A 41 14.36 -0.48 5.18
N PHE A 42 15.41 -0.45 4.42
CA PHE A 42 16.49 -1.44 4.51
C PHE A 42 17.72 -0.74 5.12
N PRO A 43 18.15 -1.16 6.33
CA PRO A 43 19.29 -0.53 6.96
C PRO A 43 20.58 -0.81 6.18
N LEU A 44 21.40 0.22 6.02
CA LEU A 44 22.66 0.12 5.23
C LEU A 44 23.65 -0.85 5.88
N GLU A 45 23.62 -0.95 7.20
CA GLU A 45 24.47 -1.80 8.02
C GLU A 45 24.16 -3.29 7.82
N ALA A 46 22.94 -3.61 7.38
CA ALA A 46 22.51 -4.98 7.09
C ALA A 46 22.63 -5.36 5.61
N ARG A 47 23.40 -4.60 4.82
CA ARG A 47 23.62 -4.92 3.39
C ARG A 47 24.15 -6.33 3.21
N GLY A 48 23.53 -7.08 2.31
CA GLY A 48 23.88 -8.47 2.04
C GLY A 48 23.21 -9.49 2.96
N HIS A 49 22.59 -9.07 4.05
CA HIS A 49 21.79 -9.95 4.89
C HIS A 49 20.35 -10.05 4.36
N THR A 50 19.77 -11.22 4.51
CA THR A 50 18.38 -11.51 4.14
C THR A 50 17.70 -12.22 5.30
N GLY A 51 16.39 -12.13 5.38
CA GLY A 51 15.62 -12.84 6.39
C GLY A 51 14.18 -12.37 6.44
N THR A 52 13.40 -13.06 7.21
CA THR A 52 12.01 -12.67 7.50
C THR A 52 11.85 -12.52 9.00
N ALA A 53 11.50 -11.32 9.44
CA ALA A 53 11.06 -11.07 10.80
C ALA A 53 9.54 -11.14 10.87
N LYS A 54 8.99 -11.54 12.00
CA LYS A 54 7.58 -11.43 12.29
C LYS A 54 7.40 -10.60 13.55
N VAL A 55 6.63 -9.53 13.43
CA VAL A 55 6.38 -8.60 14.53
C VAL A 55 4.92 -8.65 14.91
N GLY A 56 4.67 -8.98 16.19
CA GLY A 56 3.36 -8.84 16.81
C GLY A 56 3.16 -7.42 17.33
N PHE A 57 1.95 -6.90 17.23
CA PHE A 57 1.60 -5.59 17.77
C PHE A 57 0.12 -5.49 18.13
N VAL A 58 -0.19 -4.57 19.02
CA VAL A 58 -1.56 -4.28 19.50
C VAL A 58 -1.88 -2.83 19.25
N LEU A 59 -3.04 -2.56 18.67
CA LEU A 59 -3.58 -1.21 18.48
C LEU A 59 -4.72 -0.96 19.47
N ASP A 60 -4.95 0.30 19.81
CA ASP A 60 -6.14 0.73 20.52
C ASP A 60 -7.29 1.11 19.55
N ARG A 61 -8.47 1.42 20.09
CA ARG A 61 -9.66 1.85 19.34
C ARG A 61 -9.47 3.19 18.60
N ARG A 62 -8.38 3.90 18.85
CA ARG A 62 -8.02 5.16 18.18
C ARG A 62 -6.93 4.97 17.11
N GLY A 63 -6.52 3.72 16.84
CA GLY A 63 -5.44 3.41 15.92
C GLY A 63 -4.04 3.74 16.46
N ARG A 64 -3.86 3.85 17.77
CA ARG A 64 -2.55 4.08 18.38
C ARG A 64 -1.90 2.74 18.73
N LEU A 65 -0.61 2.65 18.54
CA LEU A 65 0.18 1.50 18.94
C LEU A 65 0.26 1.43 20.48
N VAL A 66 -0.23 0.34 21.05
CA VAL A 66 -0.19 0.07 22.51
C VAL A 66 1.08 -0.68 22.88
N SER A 67 1.42 -1.71 22.10
CA SER A 67 2.59 -2.54 22.30
C SER A 67 3.01 -3.23 21.01
N HIS A 68 4.28 -3.61 20.91
CA HIS A 68 4.82 -4.41 19.83
C HIS A 68 5.98 -5.25 20.34
N TRP A 69 6.24 -6.39 19.67
CA TRP A 69 7.30 -7.33 20.03
C TRP A 69 7.72 -8.16 18.83
N LEU A 70 8.93 -8.68 18.87
CA LEU A 70 9.40 -9.60 17.85
C LEU A 70 8.86 -11.02 18.17
N GLU A 71 8.12 -11.61 17.22
CA GLU A 71 7.64 -12.99 17.30
C GLU A 71 8.64 -13.96 16.69
N GLU A 72 9.24 -13.59 15.55
CA GLU A 72 10.27 -14.37 14.86
C GLU A 72 11.41 -13.45 14.42
N SER A 73 12.64 -13.85 14.71
CA SER A 73 13.86 -13.12 14.35
C SER A 73 14.31 -13.48 12.94
N THR A 74 14.91 -12.52 12.23
CA THR A 74 15.62 -12.77 10.96
C THR A 74 16.94 -13.50 11.15
N GLY A 75 17.45 -13.61 12.40
CA GLY A 75 18.82 -14.02 12.70
C GLY A 75 19.86 -12.90 12.59
N ASN A 76 19.43 -11.68 12.24
CA ASN A 76 20.29 -10.48 12.22
C ASN A 76 19.69 -9.37 13.07
N HIS A 77 20.41 -8.99 14.11
CA HIS A 77 19.94 -8.00 15.10
C HIS A 77 19.54 -6.66 14.45
N THR A 78 20.28 -6.18 13.45
CA THR A 78 19.97 -4.90 12.77
C THR A 78 18.64 -4.97 12.01
N LEU A 79 18.35 -6.10 11.35
CA LEU A 79 17.06 -6.31 10.67
C LEU A 79 15.90 -6.48 11.65
N ASP A 80 16.16 -7.10 12.79
CA ASP A 80 15.15 -7.30 13.84
C ASP A 80 14.76 -5.95 14.48
N VAL A 81 15.75 -5.12 14.81
CA VAL A 81 15.50 -3.74 15.32
C VAL A 81 14.76 -2.91 14.28
N GLU A 82 15.14 -2.98 13.00
CA GLU A 82 14.44 -2.27 11.94
C GLU A 82 12.98 -2.73 11.80
N SER A 83 12.72 -4.04 11.95
CA SER A 83 11.36 -4.59 11.90
C SER A 83 10.44 -3.99 12.96
N LEU A 84 10.94 -3.80 14.18
CA LEU A 84 10.21 -3.12 15.26
C LEU A 84 10.03 -1.63 14.94
N ALA A 85 11.06 -0.97 14.45
CA ALA A 85 11.03 0.44 14.08
C ALA A 85 10.06 0.74 12.91
N ILE A 86 9.82 -0.22 11.99
CA ILE A 86 8.81 -0.09 10.93
C ILE A 86 7.42 0.10 11.54
N VAL A 87 7.06 -0.71 12.53
CA VAL A 87 5.75 -0.63 13.21
C VAL A 87 5.61 0.69 13.96
N GLU A 88 6.66 1.14 14.64
CA GLU A 88 6.66 2.43 15.34
C GLU A 88 6.46 3.61 14.37
N ARG A 89 7.18 3.63 13.25
CA ARG A 89 7.08 4.69 12.24
C ARG A 89 5.77 4.69 11.47
N ALA A 90 5.06 3.56 11.43
CA ALA A 90 3.78 3.44 10.74
C ALA A 90 2.65 4.18 11.44
N GLN A 91 2.85 4.65 12.66
CA GLN A 91 1.85 5.44 13.39
C GLN A 91 1.59 6.82 12.73
N PRO A 92 0.38 7.35 12.85
CA PRO A 92 -0.84 6.75 13.40
C PRO A 92 -1.45 5.72 12.42
N PHE A 93 -1.98 4.63 12.95
CA PHE A 93 -2.70 3.64 12.16
C PHE A 93 -4.14 4.08 11.87
N PRO A 94 -4.81 3.51 10.84
CA PRO A 94 -6.22 3.78 10.61
C PRO A 94 -7.06 3.31 11.80
N ILE A 95 -8.12 4.06 12.09
CA ILE A 95 -9.04 3.74 13.16
C ILE A 95 -9.76 2.43 12.84
N PRO A 96 -9.75 1.44 13.76
CA PRO A 96 -10.41 0.17 13.53
C PRO A 96 -11.95 0.37 13.46
N PRO A 97 -12.64 -0.39 12.60
CA PRO A 97 -14.10 -0.44 12.59
C PRO A 97 -14.67 -0.83 13.95
N SER A 98 -15.85 -0.30 14.28
CA SER A 98 -16.52 -0.57 15.58
C SER A 98 -16.92 -2.03 15.76
N GLU A 99 -17.12 -2.73 14.64
CA GLU A 99 -17.54 -4.13 14.59
C GLU A 99 -16.43 -5.11 14.99
N LEU A 100 -15.16 -4.67 14.92
CA LEU A 100 -14.05 -5.50 15.35
C LEU A 100 -13.95 -5.52 16.87
N ASP A 101 -13.83 -6.70 17.44
CA ASP A 101 -13.54 -6.87 18.86
C ASP A 101 -12.06 -6.60 19.20
N GLU A 102 -11.70 -6.59 20.48
CA GLU A 102 -10.34 -6.32 20.91
C GLU A 102 -9.33 -7.39 20.49
N THR A 103 -9.78 -8.63 20.23
CA THR A 103 -8.89 -9.71 19.78
C THR A 103 -8.38 -9.46 18.38
N HIS A 104 -9.16 -8.79 17.53
CA HIS A 104 -8.78 -8.40 16.17
C HIS A 104 -7.80 -7.21 16.12
N LEU A 105 -7.64 -6.48 17.23
CA LEU A 105 -6.67 -5.38 17.36
C LEU A 105 -5.25 -5.88 17.67
N ARG A 106 -5.11 -7.17 17.99
CA ARG A 106 -3.80 -7.85 18.10
C ARG A 106 -3.48 -8.49 16.76
N MET A 107 -2.39 -8.08 16.16
CA MET A 107 -2.00 -8.47 14.80
C MET A 107 -0.54 -8.88 14.73
N SER A 108 -0.20 -9.60 13.67
CA SER A 108 1.15 -10.01 13.33
C SER A 108 1.44 -9.63 11.88
N ALA A 109 2.61 -9.07 11.62
CA ALA A 109 3.05 -8.69 10.28
C ALA A 109 4.44 -9.30 9.96
N PRO A 110 4.58 -10.03 8.84
CA PRO A 110 5.88 -10.48 8.37
C PRO A 110 6.60 -9.38 7.59
N PHE A 111 7.88 -9.18 7.89
CA PHE A 111 8.78 -8.28 7.17
C PHE A 111 9.86 -9.08 6.48
N VAL A 112 9.76 -9.22 5.16
CA VAL A 112 10.76 -9.91 4.34
C VAL A 112 11.84 -8.93 3.94
N PHE A 113 13.08 -9.19 4.30
CA PHE A 113 14.27 -8.46 3.84
C PHE A 113 14.99 -9.32 2.81
N ALA A 114 14.95 -8.90 1.55
CA ALA A 114 15.66 -9.53 0.45
C ALA A 114 16.90 -8.71 0.10
N ALA A 115 18.00 -9.37 -0.22
CA ALA A 115 19.17 -8.68 -0.77
C ALA A 115 18.76 -8.01 -2.09
N ARG A 116 18.94 -6.69 -2.20
CA ARG A 116 18.81 -6.02 -3.49
C ARG A 116 19.97 -6.47 -4.37
N PRO A 117 19.70 -7.09 -5.53
CA PRO A 117 20.75 -7.41 -6.47
C PRO A 117 21.46 -6.11 -6.89
N ALA A 118 22.78 -6.14 -6.92
CA ALA A 118 23.64 -4.95 -7.15
C ALA A 118 23.32 -4.20 -8.47
N HIS A 119 22.65 -4.85 -9.43
CA HIS A 119 22.28 -4.22 -10.69
C HIS A 119 21.12 -3.20 -10.55
N GLN A 120 20.23 -3.34 -9.56
CA GLN A 120 19.17 -2.34 -9.31
C GLN A 120 19.67 -1.06 -8.66
N LEU A 121 20.92 -1.02 -8.20
CA LEU A 121 21.57 0.20 -7.72
C LEU A 121 22.20 1.02 -8.88
N ARG A 122 22.23 0.47 -10.10
CA ARG A 122 22.73 1.16 -11.31
C ARG A 122 21.63 1.88 -12.08
N ASP A 123 20.37 1.58 -11.81
CA ASP A 123 19.23 2.30 -12.38
C ASP A 123 18.90 3.53 -11.52
N GLY A 124 19.91 4.38 -11.28
CA GLY A 124 19.66 5.80 -11.10
C GLY A 124 18.94 6.32 -12.35
N PRO A 125 18.21 7.44 -12.28
CA PRO A 125 17.52 7.97 -13.44
C PRO A 125 18.51 7.98 -14.61
N ASP A 126 18.12 7.33 -15.70
CA ASP A 126 18.95 7.18 -16.89
C ASP A 126 19.34 8.57 -17.39
N ILE A 127 20.56 8.98 -17.04
CA ILE A 127 21.13 10.30 -17.37
C ILE A 127 21.12 10.49 -18.90
N GLY A 128 21.14 9.40 -19.68
CA GLY A 128 20.96 9.41 -21.13
C GLY A 128 19.58 9.93 -21.53
N LYS A 129 18.53 9.44 -20.90
CA LYS A 129 17.16 9.90 -21.15
C LYS A 129 16.92 11.35 -20.72
N ILE A 130 17.55 11.78 -19.64
CA ILE A 130 17.48 13.18 -19.18
C ILE A 130 18.16 14.11 -20.19
N LYS A 131 19.30 13.70 -20.78
CA LYS A 131 19.98 14.47 -21.82
C LYS A 131 19.13 14.64 -23.08
N GLU A 132 18.39 13.62 -23.51
CA GLU A 132 17.50 13.71 -24.68
C GLU A 132 16.36 14.71 -24.44
N ILE A 133 15.79 14.76 -23.24
CA ILE A 133 14.74 15.71 -22.88
C ILE A 133 15.26 17.16 -22.96
N PHE A 134 16.45 17.43 -22.40
CA PHE A 134 17.05 18.77 -22.43
C PHE A 134 17.57 19.17 -23.82
N GLN A 135 17.97 18.22 -24.67
CA GLN A 135 18.35 18.53 -26.05
C GLN A 135 17.15 18.83 -26.96
N GLY A 136 15.98 18.26 -26.65
CA GLY A 136 14.71 18.57 -27.34
C GLY A 136 14.27 20.02 -27.13
N GLU A 137 14.43 20.58 -25.93
CA GLU A 137 14.05 21.98 -25.66
C GLU A 137 14.98 23.00 -26.36
N ALA A 138 16.26 22.68 -26.50
CA ALA A 138 17.21 23.57 -27.22
C ALA A 138 16.86 23.70 -28.72
N GLN A 139 16.25 22.71 -29.34
CA GLN A 139 15.83 22.80 -30.77
C GLN A 139 14.55 23.61 -30.96
N VAL A 140 13.66 23.68 -29.97
CA VAL A 140 12.43 24.48 -30.04
C VAL A 140 12.77 25.97 -30.02
N ASP A 141 13.75 26.38 -29.21
CA ASP A 141 14.14 27.80 -29.07
C ASP A 141 14.84 28.33 -30.36
N THR A 142 15.59 27.48 -31.06
CA THR A 142 16.20 27.83 -32.36
C THR A 142 15.16 28.02 -33.47
N LYS A 143 14.06 27.24 -33.41
CA LYS A 143 12.99 27.34 -34.41
C LYS A 143 12.10 28.56 -34.19
N MET A 144 11.92 29.03 -32.98
CA MET A 144 11.19 30.26 -32.67
C MET A 144 11.97 31.53 -33.07
N ARG A 145 13.30 31.54 -33.00
CA ARG A 145 14.14 32.67 -33.44
C ARG A 145 14.15 32.87 -34.96
N SER A 146 13.88 31.83 -35.75
CA SER A 146 13.82 31.93 -37.19
C SER A 146 12.51 32.51 -37.73
N ILE A 147 11.45 32.46 -36.93
CA ILE A 147 10.12 32.96 -37.34
C ILE A 147 9.97 34.46 -37.11
N CYS A 148 10.73 35.06 -36.20
CA CYS A 148 10.68 36.50 -35.89
C CYS A 148 11.61 37.38 -36.75
N ARG A 149 12.27 36.83 -37.79
CA ARG A 149 13.15 37.61 -38.67
C ARG A 149 12.49 38.15 -39.94
N GLY A 150 11.17 38.12 -39.99
CA GLY A 150 10.39 38.55 -41.14
C GLY A 150 9.30 39.60 -40.85
N CYS A 151 9.40 40.40 -39.79
CA CYS A 151 8.56 41.56 -39.53
C CYS A 151 9.41 42.82 -39.52
#